data_09a223f4533f3d2570ccdf81a4840b2c
#
_entry.id   09a223f4533f3d2570ccdf81a4840b2c
#
_cell.length_a   1.000
_cell.length_b   1.000
_cell.length_c   1.000
_cell.angle_alpha   90.00
_cell.angle_beta   90.00
_cell.angle_gamma   90.00
#
_symmetry.space_group_name_H-M   'P 1'
#
loop_
_entity.id
_entity.type
_entity.pdbx_description
1 polymer ?
#
loop_
_entity_poly.entity_id
_entity_poly.type
_entity_poly.pdbx_seq_one_letter_code
_entity_poly.pdbx_strand_id
1 'polypeptide(L)'
;DIKRKESVIINFLIIIQETNMNSKKMQSNLMLLLTAFIWGVAFVAQSVGMDYVGPFTFNSVRNFIGTFVLLLFIPLLDKVNRQSAATVNASNSDAVSATDIASTSSSSVSDKKTLIIGGIVCGILLAIASSFQQVGIIYTTVGKAGFITAMYIVIVPILGLFVGKKVRLIAWISVGLSVIGLYLLCMTESLSLGKGDILVLICAFCFSFHIMVVDYFSPKVDGVRMSCIQFFTCGIICGIPAMLTESPNLHAILTAWQPLLYAGVLSCAVGYTLQIVAQKNTDPVIASLLMSLESAFSLLAGWIILHQYLSPKELCGCLLMFAAIMLSQIPEKKSVAA
;
A
#
# COMPACT_ATOMS: atom_id res chain seq x y z
N ASP A 1 -22.56 35.00 -30.13
CA ASP A 1 -21.10 35.05 -29.87
C ASP A 1 -20.74 34.70 -28.39
N ILE A 2 -21.55 35.12 -27.42
CA ILE A 2 -21.32 34.86 -25.98
C ILE A 2 -21.42 33.36 -25.67
N LYS A 3 -22.45 32.65 -26.11
CA LYS A 3 -22.62 31.18 -25.93
C LYS A 3 -21.48 30.35 -26.51
N ARG A 4 -20.87 30.82 -27.62
CA ARG A 4 -19.74 30.15 -28.24
C ARG A 4 -18.45 30.32 -27.41
N LYS A 5 -18.26 31.50 -26.82
CA LYS A 5 -17.12 31.76 -25.90
C LYS A 5 -17.25 31.00 -24.59
N GLU A 6 -18.45 30.91 -24.00
CA GLU A 6 -18.72 30.08 -22.84
C GLU A 6 -18.44 28.62 -23.08
N SER A 7 -18.89 28.08 -24.23
CA SER A 7 -18.60 26.66 -24.60
C SER A 7 -17.10 26.38 -24.73
N VAL A 8 -16.34 27.32 -25.31
CA VAL A 8 -14.86 27.16 -25.46
C VAL A 8 -14.18 27.19 -24.11
N ILE A 9 -14.59 28.09 -23.20
CA ILE A 9 -14.02 28.17 -21.83
C ILE A 9 -14.35 26.91 -21.03
N ILE A 10 -15.59 26.42 -21.11
CA ILE A 10 -16.01 25.19 -20.43
C ILE A 10 -15.20 23.99 -20.96
N ASN A 11 -15.05 23.84 -22.28
CA ASN A 11 -14.25 22.78 -22.85
C ASN A 11 -12.77 22.86 -22.44
N PHE A 12 -12.22 24.07 -22.40
CA PHE A 12 -10.83 24.28 -21.96
C PHE A 12 -10.65 23.93 -20.46
N LEU A 13 -11.59 24.31 -19.60
CA LEU A 13 -11.58 23.93 -18.18
C LEU A 13 -11.71 22.41 -17.97
N ILE A 14 -12.56 21.74 -18.79
CA ILE A 14 -12.70 20.28 -18.76
C ILE A 14 -11.39 19.61 -19.16
N ILE A 15 -10.72 20.08 -20.21
CA ILE A 15 -9.42 19.54 -20.66
C ILE A 15 -8.35 19.71 -19.55
N ILE A 16 -8.27 20.88 -18.94
CA ILE A 16 -7.32 21.13 -17.81
C ILE A 16 -7.64 20.19 -16.66
N GLN A 17 -8.90 20.02 -16.29
CA GLN A 17 -9.31 19.15 -15.21
C GLN A 17 -9.02 17.68 -15.51
N GLU A 18 -9.27 17.21 -16.74
CA GLU A 18 -8.93 15.84 -17.17
C GLU A 18 -7.42 15.61 -17.19
N THR A 19 -6.63 16.57 -17.64
CA THR A 19 -5.16 16.48 -17.65
C THR A 19 -4.61 16.40 -16.23
N ASN A 20 -5.11 17.23 -15.30
CA ASN A 20 -4.72 17.20 -13.89
C ASN A 20 -5.15 15.90 -13.20
N MET A 21 -6.34 15.36 -13.49
CA MET A 21 -6.78 14.07 -12.95
C MET A 21 -5.91 12.91 -13.45
N ASN A 22 -5.55 12.90 -14.73
CA ASN A 22 -4.68 11.88 -15.30
C ASN A 22 -3.27 11.93 -14.70
N SER A 23 -2.74 13.13 -14.47
CA SER A 23 -1.45 13.30 -13.80
C SER A 23 -1.45 12.76 -12.36
N LYS A 24 -2.47 13.08 -11.56
CA LYS A 24 -2.61 12.58 -10.18
C LYS A 24 -2.75 11.05 -10.14
N LYS A 25 -3.55 10.49 -11.05
CA LYS A 25 -3.72 9.04 -11.16
C LYS A 25 -2.41 8.35 -11.54
N MET A 26 -1.66 8.93 -12.47
CA MET A 26 -0.35 8.41 -12.88
C MET A 26 0.65 8.44 -11.71
N GLN A 27 0.70 9.54 -10.95
CA GLN A 27 1.53 9.63 -9.74
C GLN A 27 1.15 8.57 -8.71
N SER A 28 -0.14 8.36 -8.45
CA SER A 28 -0.63 7.35 -7.52
C SER A 28 -0.24 5.93 -7.98
N ASN A 29 -0.39 5.62 -9.27
CA ASN A 29 0.02 4.33 -9.81
C ASN A 29 1.53 4.10 -9.67
N LEU A 30 2.34 5.13 -9.91
CA LEU A 30 3.80 5.06 -9.74
C LEU A 30 4.18 4.86 -8.27
N MET A 31 3.49 5.52 -7.33
CA MET A 31 3.68 5.30 -5.89
C MET A 31 3.37 3.85 -5.49
N LEU A 32 2.28 3.27 -6.01
CA LEU A 32 1.91 1.87 -5.73
C LEU A 32 2.91 0.88 -6.35
N LEU A 33 3.43 1.18 -7.53
CA LEU A 33 4.48 0.37 -8.14
C LEU A 33 5.78 0.41 -7.33
N LEU A 34 6.16 1.60 -6.84
CA LEU A 34 7.31 1.75 -5.93
C LEU A 34 7.07 1.02 -4.60
N THR A 35 5.85 1.06 -4.07
CA THR A 35 5.44 0.28 -2.90
C THR A 35 5.63 -1.22 -3.14
N ALA A 36 5.17 -1.74 -4.28
CA ALA A 36 5.33 -3.14 -4.66
C ALA A 36 6.81 -3.55 -4.74
N PHE A 37 7.66 -2.69 -5.31
CA PHE A 37 9.10 -2.92 -5.34
C PHE A 37 9.71 -2.99 -3.94
N ILE A 38 9.40 -1.99 -3.09
CA ILE A 38 9.90 -1.94 -1.71
C ILE A 38 9.45 -3.19 -0.93
N TRP A 39 8.20 -3.60 -1.07
CA TRP A 39 7.68 -4.76 -0.35
C TRP A 39 8.19 -6.08 -0.90
N GLY A 40 8.40 -6.19 -2.21
CA GLY A 40 9.06 -7.35 -2.80
C GLY A 40 10.43 -7.62 -2.18
N VAL A 41 11.27 -6.59 -2.07
CA VAL A 41 12.57 -6.70 -1.38
C VAL A 41 12.40 -6.91 0.14
N ALA A 42 11.33 -6.37 0.74
CA ALA A 42 11.07 -6.53 2.17
C ALA A 42 10.82 -7.99 2.57
N PHE A 43 10.32 -8.87 1.68
CA PHE A 43 10.19 -10.30 1.97
C PHE A 43 11.53 -10.95 2.28
N VAL A 44 12.60 -10.55 1.57
CA VAL A 44 13.97 -11.01 1.87
C VAL A 44 14.40 -10.51 3.25
N ALA A 45 14.22 -9.22 3.54
CA ALA A 45 14.56 -8.65 4.85
C ALA A 45 13.76 -9.32 5.99
N GLN A 46 12.48 -9.60 5.78
CA GLN A 46 11.64 -10.31 6.75
C GLN A 46 12.12 -11.74 6.99
N SER A 47 12.50 -12.47 5.95
CA SER A 47 13.04 -13.82 6.06
C SER A 47 14.36 -13.83 6.83
N VAL A 48 15.32 -12.99 6.43
CA VAL A 48 16.63 -12.86 7.13
C VAL A 48 16.46 -12.40 8.57
N GLY A 49 15.49 -11.54 8.85
CA GLY A 49 15.21 -11.08 10.22
C GLY A 49 14.82 -12.21 11.18
N MET A 50 14.21 -13.29 10.67
CA MET A 50 13.82 -14.45 11.50
C MET A 50 15.00 -15.29 12.00
N ASP A 51 16.18 -15.11 11.42
CA ASP A 51 17.40 -15.76 11.91
C ASP A 51 17.91 -15.14 13.23
N TYR A 52 17.43 -13.93 13.56
CA TYR A 52 17.93 -13.15 14.70
C TYR A 52 16.89 -12.95 15.79
N VAL A 53 15.64 -12.66 15.43
CA VAL A 53 14.56 -12.29 16.36
C VAL A 53 13.25 -12.98 16.01
N GLY A 54 12.40 -13.15 17.01
CA GLY A 54 11.07 -13.71 16.79
C GLY A 54 10.14 -12.82 15.94
N PRO A 55 9.09 -13.41 15.34
CA PRO A 55 8.20 -12.71 14.40
C PRO A 55 7.46 -11.52 15.00
N PHE A 56 7.03 -11.60 16.24
CA PHE A 56 6.35 -10.49 16.91
C PHE A 56 7.33 -9.39 17.34
N THR A 57 8.53 -9.74 17.79
CA THR A 57 9.61 -8.78 18.07
C THR A 57 9.98 -8.02 16.79
N PHE A 58 10.19 -8.73 15.68
CA PHE A 58 10.48 -8.10 14.40
C PHE A 58 9.38 -7.12 13.98
N ASN A 59 8.12 -7.54 14.05
CA ASN A 59 6.98 -6.69 13.71
C ASN A 59 6.86 -5.48 14.63
N SER A 60 7.01 -5.65 15.94
CA SER A 60 6.95 -4.54 16.89
C SER A 60 8.04 -3.51 16.62
N VAL A 61 9.30 -3.94 16.52
CA VAL A 61 10.44 -3.05 16.32
C VAL A 61 10.37 -2.31 15.00
N ARG A 62 10.09 -2.99 13.88
CA ARG A 62 9.98 -2.31 12.56
C ARG A 62 8.88 -1.26 12.52
N ASN A 63 7.74 -1.52 13.19
CA ASN A 63 6.64 -0.57 13.24
C ASN A 63 6.97 0.64 14.14
N PHE A 64 7.67 0.46 15.27
CA PHE A 64 8.16 1.59 16.06
C PHE A 64 9.23 2.40 15.32
N ILE A 65 10.13 1.77 14.56
CA ILE A 65 11.05 2.49 13.66
C ILE A 65 10.26 3.32 12.65
N GLY A 66 9.26 2.73 11.98
CA GLY A 66 8.39 3.45 11.04
C GLY A 66 7.67 4.65 11.69
N THR A 67 7.12 4.46 12.89
CA THR A 67 6.49 5.53 13.67
C THR A 67 7.48 6.65 13.97
N PHE A 68 8.67 6.33 14.47
CA PHE A 68 9.69 7.31 14.81
C PHE A 68 10.14 8.11 13.59
N VAL A 69 10.38 7.44 12.47
CA VAL A 69 10.74 8.11 11.20
C VAL A 69 9.65 9.09 10.80
N LEU A 70 8.38 8.68 10.78
CA LEU A 70 7.28 9.58 10.40
C LEU A 70 7.10 10.75 11.37
N LEU A 71 7.27 10.54 12.67
CA LEU A 71 7.24 11.63 13.66
C LEU A 71 8.31 12.71 13.39
N LEU A 72 9.49 12.32 12.89
CA LEU A 72 10.52 13.27 12.48
C LEU A 72 10.18 14.00 11.17
N PHE A 73 9.52 13.32 10.23
CA PHE A 73 9.20 13.88 8.92
C PHE A 73 7.93 14.73 8.89
N ILE A 74 6.93 14.47 9.74
CA ILE A 74 5.67 15.21 9.78
C ILE A 74 5.90 16.73 9.97
N PRO A 75 6.72 17.22 10.92
CA PRO A 75 6.98 18.64 11.08
C PRO A 75 7.64 19.30 9.85
N LEU A 76 8.53 18.55 9.17
CA LEU A 76 9.20 19.02 7.94
C LEU A 76 8.19 19.16 6.80
N LEU A 77 7.31 18.18 6.62
CA LEU A 77 6.24 18.25 5.62
C LEU A 77 5.26 19.39 5.90
N ASP A 78 4.88 19.61 7.16
CA ASP A 78 4.03 20.74 7.56
C ASP A 78 4.68 22.08 7.23
N LYS A 79 5.99 22.22 7.45
CA LYS A 79 6.73 23.44 7.11
C LYS A 79 6.76 23.69 5.61
N VAL A 80 7.04 22.66 4.80
CA VAL A 80 7.03 22.76 3.33
C VAL A 80 5.65 23.12 2.80
N ASN A 81 4.59 22.46 3.30
CA ASN A 81 3.21 22.76 2.89
C ASN A 81 2.78 24.18 3.24
N ARG A 82 3.16 24.71 4.42
CA ARG A 82 2.90 26.10 4.80
C ARG A 82 3.64 27.10 3.91
N GLN A 83 4.88 26.82 3.54
CA GLN A 83 5.64 27.67 2.64
C GLN A 83 5.03 27.69 1.23
N SER A 84 4.63 26.55 0.70
CA SER A 84 3.96 26.45 -0.60
C SER A 84 2.61 27.21 -0.61
N ALA A 85 1.81 27.09 0.45
CA ALA A 85 0.57 27.84 0.59
C ALA A 85 0.80 29.36 0.69
N ALA A 86 1.83 29.80 1.40
CA ALA A 86 2.20 31.22 1.49
C ALA A 86 2.62 31.80 0.14
N THR A 87 3.37 31.02 -0.67
CA THR A 87 3.81 31.44 -2.02
C THR A 87 2.63 31.57 -2.98
N VAL A 88 1.68 30.63 -2.94
CA VAL A 88 0.45 30.69 -3.77
C VAL A 88 -0.44 31.87 -3.38
N ASN A 89 -0.61 32.15 -2.07
CA ASN A 89 -1.39 33.29 -1.60
C ASN A 89 -0.74 34.63 -1.93
N ALA A 90 0.59 34.71 -1.92
CA ALA A 90 1.32 35.92 -2.33
C ALA A 90 1.18 36.23 -3.83
N SER A 91 0.99 35.21 -4.68
CA SER A 91 0.75 35.38 -6.11
C SER A 91 -0.70 35.71 -6.47
N ASN A 92 -1.67 35.51 -5.54
CA ASN A 92 -3.12 35.73 -5.75
C ASN A 92 -3.67 36.89 -4.93
N SER A 93 -2.85 37.82 -4.44
CA SER A 93 -3.22 38.90 -3.52
C SER A 93 -4.17 39.99 -4.06
N ASP A 94 -4.68 39.86 -5.30
CA ASP A 94 -5.58 40.86 -5.89
C ASP A 94 -7.09 40.51 -5.89
N ALA A 95 -7.48 39.38 -5.33
CA ALA A 95 -8.92 39.02 -5.31
C ALA A 95 -9.31 38.00 -4.23
N VAL A 96 -9.41 38.36 -2.96
CA VAL A 96 -10.26 37.58 -2.02
C VAL A 96 -10.78 38.45 -0.89
N SER A 97 -12.13 38.51 -0.78
CA SER A 97 -12.92 39.19 0.25
C SER A 97 -12.93 38.38 1.56
N ALA A 98 -13.04 39.13 2.68
CA ALA A 98 -12.84 38.66 4.06
C ALA A 98 -13.93 37.72 4.65
N THR A 99 -14.74 37.04 3.85
CA THR A 99 -15.91 36.27 4.33
C THR A 99 -15.65 34.78 4.61
N ASP A 100 -14.47 34.21 4.28
CA ASP A 100 -14.23 32.76 4.35
C ASP A 100 -13.49 32.25 5.60
N ILE A 101 -13.26 33.14 6.61
CA ILE A 101 -12.46 32.75 7.80
C ILE A 101 -13.27 32.00 8.87
N ALA A 102 -14.61 32.07 8.81
CA ALA A 102 -15.47 31.50 9.87
C ALA A 102 -15.83 30.00 9.70
N SER A 103 -15.58 29.40 8.54
CA SER A 103 -15.96 27.98 8.25
C SER A 103 -14.89 26.95 8.58
N THR A 104 -13.67 27.34 8.95
CA THR A 104 -12.50 26.46 9.11
C THR A 104 -12.40 25.76 10.47
N SER A 105 -13.18 26.18 11.49
CA SER A 105 -12.99 25.63 12.85
C SER A 105 -13.86 24.43 13.19
N SER A 106 -14.96 24.16 12.49
CA SER A 106 -15.81 22.97 12.77
C SER A 106 -15.39 21.70 12.03
N SER A 107 -14.68 21.81 10.90
CA SER A 107 -14.13 20.68 10.16
C SER A 107 -12.96 20.00 10.89
N SER A 108 -12.19 20.74 11.68
CA SER A 108 -10.94 20.26 12.29
C SER A 108 -11.13 19.20 13.40
N VAL A 109 -12.27 19.17 14.10
CA VAL A 109 -12.53 18.20 15.19
C VAL A 109 -13.04 16.87 14.63
N SER A 110 -13.90 16.92 13.62
CA SER A 110 -14.40 15.71 12.93
C SER A 110 -13.25 15.00 12.22
N ASP A 111 -12.33 15.74 11.60
CA ASP A 111 -11.17 15.21 10.91
C ASP A 111 -10.19 14.50 11.86
N LYS A 112 -9.96 15.05 13.06
CA LYS A 112 -9.07 14.42 14.06
C LYS A 112 -9.62 13.10 14.58
N LYS A 113 -10.92 13.02 14.89
CA LYS A 113 -11.55 11.78 15.34
C LYS A 113 -11.48 10.70 14.25
N THR A 114 -11.80 11.07 13.01
CA THR A 114 -11.73 10.17 11.84
C THR A 114 -10.30 9.69 11.59
N LEU A 115 -9.30 10.57 11.73
CA LEU A 115 -7.89 10.23 11.62
C LEU A 115 -7.45 9.20 12.66
N ILE A 116 -7.80 9.42 13.93
CA ILE A 116 -7.43 8.50 15.03
C ILE A 116 -8.10 7.15 14.84
N ILE A 117 -9.40 7.12 14.55
CA ILE A 117 -10.15 5.87 14.31
C ILE A 117 -9.57 5.14 13.10
N GLY A 118 -9.35 5.82 11.98
CA GLY A 118 -8.76 5.25 10.77
C GLY A 118 -7.39 4.65 11.03
N GLY A 119 -6.50 5.39 11.72
CA GLY A 119 -5.17 4.92 12.06
C GLY A 119 -5.18 3.69 13.00
N ILE A 120 -6.06 3.69 14.02
CA ILE A 120 -6.19 2.55 14.94
C ILE A 120 -6.74 1.32 14.22
N VAL A 121 -7.80 1.45 13.43
CA VAL A 121 -8.42 0.32 12.70
C VAL A 121 -7.42 -0.25 11.68
N CYS A 122 -6.74 0.61 10.91
CA CYS A 122 -5.67 0.17 10.01
C CYS A 122 -4.54 -0.51 10.77
N GLY A 123 -4.14 0.02 11.95
CA GLY A 123 -3.08 -0.55 12.78
C GLY A 123 -3.43 -1.93 13.34
N ILE A 124 -4.67 -2.16 13.75
CA ILE A 124 -5.14 -3.47 14.21
C ILE A 124 -5.10 -4.48 13.06
N LEU A 125 -5.65 -4.13 11.90
CA LEU A 125 -5.63 -5.01 10.73
C LEU A 125 -4.21 -5.30 10.26
N LEU A 126 -3.34 -4.30 10.27
CA LEU A 126 -1.93 -4.44 9.95
C LEU A 126 -1.22 -5.38 10.94
N ALA A 127 -1.47 -5.25 12.24
CA ALA A 127 -0.89 -6.12 13.26
C ALA A 127 -1.29 -7.58 13.07
N ILE A 128 -2.57 -7.84 12.81
CA ILE A 128 -3.08 -9.19 12.55
C ILE A 128 -2.46 -9.75 11.26
N ALA A 129 -2.57 -9.01 10.15
CA ALA A 129 -2.05 -9.45 8.86
C ALA A 129 -0.54 -9.70 8.88
N SER A 130 0.24 -8.75 9.40
CA SER A 130 1.70 -8.88 9.45
C SER A 130 2.17 -9.97 10.43
N SER A 131 1.42 -10.26 11.50
CA SER A 131 1.72 -11.35 12.42
C SER A 131 1.55 -12.71 11.73
N PHE A 132 0.43 -12.93 11.04
CA PHE A 132 0.22 -14.15 10.26
C PHE A 132 1.27 -14.31 9.14
N GLN A 133 1.62 -13.22 8.46
CA GLN A 133 2.66 -13.24 7.43
C GLN A 133 4.02 -13.61 8.02
N GLN A 134 4.43 -12.94 9.10
CA GLN A 134 5.75 -13.10 9.68
C GLN A 134 5.95 -14.48 10.32
N VAL A 135 4.91 -15.03 10.98
CA VAL A 135 4.92 -16.42 11.45
C VAL A 135 4.90 -17.39 10.27
N GLY A 136 4.14 -17.09 9.23
CA GLY A 136 4.04 -17.93 8.03
C GLY A 136 5.37 -18.06 7.28
N ILE A 137 6.14 -16.97 7.17
CA ILE A 137 7.45 -16.94 6.48
C ILE A 137 8.45 -17.92 7.12
N ILE A 138 8.34 -18.23 8.41
CA ILE A 138 9.19 -19.22 9.09
C ILE A 138 9.00 -20.64 8.50
N TYR A 139 7.80 -20.93 7.99
CA TYR A 139 7.40 -22.27 7.55
C TYR A 139 7.19 -22.39 6.03
N THR A 140 7.48 -21.34 5.27
CA THR A 140 7.34 -21.33 3.80
C THR A 140 8.49 -20.56 3.15
N THR A 141 8.63 -20.68 1.83
CA THR A 141 9.66 -19.93 1.09
C THR A 141 9.21 -18.49 0.84
N VAL A 142 10.19 -17.59 0.62
CA VAL A 142 9.94 -16.16 0.32
C VAL A 142 9.05 -16.02 -0.92
N GLY A 143 9.30 -16.79 -1.98
CA GLY A 143 8.49 -16.78 -3.19
C GLY A 143 7.04 -17.22 -2.94
N LYS A 144 6.82 -18.32 -2.20
CA LYS A 144 5.45 -18.76 -1.82
C LYS A 144 4.75 -17.76 -0.93
N ALA A 145 5.45 -17.18 0.05
CA ALA A 145 4.88 -16.15 0.91
C ALA A 145 4.41 -14.93 0.10
N GLY A 146 5.26 -14.43 -0.80
CA GLY A 146 4.88 -13.33 -1.70
C GLY A 146 3.69 -13.66 -2.60
N PHE A 147 3.66 -14.89 -3.16
CA PHE A 147 2.55 -15.36 -3.98
C PHE A 147 1.22 -15.40 -3.22
N ILE A 148 1.23 -16.11 -2.08
CA ILE A 148 -0.01 -16.32 -1.33
C ILE A 148 -0.50 -14.99 -0.74
N THR A 149 0.41 -14.10 -0.29
CA THR A 149 0.04 -12.75 0.13
C THR A 149 -0.65 -11.99 -1.02
N ALA A 150 -0.11 -12.05 -2.22
CA ALA A 150 -0.67 -11.36 -3.39
C ALA A 150 -2.05 -11.89 -3.82
N MET A 151 -2.56 -12.98 -3.23
CA MET A 151 -3.94 -13.44 -3.46
C MET A 151 -4.99 -12.39 -3.03
N TYR A 152 -4.60 -11.34 -2.30
CA TYR A 152 -5.48 -10.18 -2.08
C TYR A 152 -5.99 -9.55 -3.40
N ILE A 153 -5.29 -9.76 -4.52
CA ILE A 153 -5.72 -9.33 -5.86
C ILE A 153 -7.08 -9.91 -6.28
N VAL A 154 -7.41 -11.12 -5.79
CA VAL A 154 -8.69 -11.78 -6.02
C VAL A 154 -9.69 -11.39 -4.94
N ILE A 155 -9.24 -11.30 -3.69
CA ILE A 155 -10.10 -11.08 -2.53
C ILE A 155 -10.64 -9.63 -2.52
N VAL A 156 -9.83 -8.63 -2.84
CA VAL A 156 -10.22 -7.21 -2.84
C VAL A 156 -11.38 -6.91 -3.80
N PRO A 157 -11.38 -7.35 -5.08
CA PRO A 157 -12.54 -7.18 -5.96
C PRO A 157 -13.81 -7.84 -5.42
N ILE A 158 -13.69 -9.04 -4.84
CA ILE A 158 -14.81 -9.76 -4.24
C ILE A 158 -15.37 -8.97 -3.05
N LEU A 159 -14.52 -8.52 -2.14
CA LEU A 159 -14.94 -7.64 -1.03
C LEU A 159 -15.57 -6.35 -1.53
N GLY A 160 -15.06 -5.78 -2.62
CA GLY A 160 -15.60 -4.60 -3.27
C GLY A 160 -17.06 -4.77 -3.70
N LEU A 161 -17.43 -5.96 -4.23
CA LEU A 161 -18.82 -6.26 -4.59
C LEU A 161 -19.76 -6.22 -3.36
N PHE A 162 -19.32 -6.74 -2.21
CA PHE A 162 -20.12 -6.71 -0.97
C PHE A 162 -20.33 -5.28 -0.44
N VAL A 163 -19.45 -4.35 -0.76
CA VAL A 163 -19.57 -2.92 -0.42
C VAL A 163 -20.27 -2.12 -1.52
N GLY A 164 -20.83 -2.80 -2.54
CA GLY A 164 -21.57 -2.16 -3.63
C GLY A 164 -20.69 -1.50 -4.69
N LYS A 165 -19.38 -1.73 -4.70
CA LYS A 165 -18.50 -1.27 -5.78
C LYS A 165 -18.70 -2.09 -7.04
N LYS A 166 -18.81 -1.41 -8.19
CA LYS A 166 -18.87 -2.08 -9.50
C LYS A 166 -17.46 -2.34 -10.01
N VAL A 167 -17.10 -3.60 -10.18
CA VAL A 167 -15.81 -4.00 -10.75
C VAL A 167 -15.98 -4.20 -12.25
N ARG A 168 -15.17 -3.51 -13.06
CA ARG A 168 -15.24 -3.58 -14.54
C ARG A 168 -14.80 -4.97 -15.03
N LEU A 169 -15.37 -5.43 -16.15
CA LEU A 169 -15.01 -6.71 -16.75
C LEU A 169 -13.50 -6.81 -17.06
N ILE A 170 -12.90 -5.72 -17.55
CA ILE A 170 -11.46 -5.67 -17.84
C ILE A 170 -10.60 -5.88 -16.56
N ALA A 171 -11.07 -5.42 -15.41
CA ALA A 171 -10.40 -5.67 -14.13
C ALA A 171 -10.46 -7.16 -13.75
N TRP A 172 -11.60 -7.83 -13.97
CA TRP A 172 -11.74 -9.27 -13.76
C TRP A 172 -10.84 -10.10 -14.69
N ILE A 173 -10.74 -9.69 -15.98
CA ILE A 173 -9.81 -10.32 -16.93
C ILE A 173 -8.36 -10.13 -16.45
N SER A 174 -8.00 -8.93 -16.00
CA SER A 174 -6.66 -8.63 -15.44
C SER A 174 -6.37 -9.44 -14.18
N VAL A 175 -7.35 -9.58 -13.28
CA VAL A 175 -7.23 -10.44 -12.08
C VAL A 175 -6.98 -11.89 -12.49
N GLY A 176 -7.79 -12.44 -13.41
CA GLY A 176 -7.61 -13.81 -13.91
C GLY A 176 -6.22 -14.03 -14.53
N LEU A 177 -5.77 -13.09 -15.37
CA LEU A 177 -4.46 -13.14 -16.00
C LEU A 177 -3.32 -13.04 -14.94
N SER A 178 -3.47 -12.18 -13.94
CA SER A 178 -2.51 -12.07 -12.83
C SER A 178 -2.44 -13.35 -12.00
N VAL A 179 -3.58 -14.00 -11.72
CA VAL A 179 -3.61 -15.28 -10.99
C VAL A 179 -2.88 -16.37 -11.77
N ILE A 180 -3.03 -16.42 -13.10
CA ILE A 180 -2.27 -17.36 -13.94
C ILE A 180 -0.77 -17.03 -13.88
N GLY A 181 -0.40 -15.75 -13.96
CA GLY A 181 0.98 -15.30 -13.82
C GLY A 181 1.57 -15.68 -12.46
N LEU A 182 0.84 -15.41 -11.38
CA LEU A 182 1.20 -15.80 -10.02
C LEU A 182 1.37 -17.32 -9.88
N TYR A 183 0.48 -18.12 -10.49
CA TYR A 183 0.60 -19.57 -10.51
C TYR A 183 1.89 -20.02 -11.19
N LEU A 184 2.22 -19.49 -12.36
CA LEU A 184 3.46 -19.80 -13.07
C LEU A 184 4.71 -19.41 -12.27
N LEU A 185 4.62 -18.34 -11.49
CA LEU A 185 5.70 -17.78 -10.68
C LEU A 185 6.06 -18.68 -9.49
N CYS A 186 5.09 -19.38 -8.91
CA CYS A 186 5.28 -20.09 -7.64
C CYS A 186 5.19 -21.62 -7.73
N MET A 187 4.71 -22.15 -8.86
CA MET A 187 4.55 -23.60 -9.03
C MET A 187 5.82 -24.26 -9.56
N THR A 188 6.89 -24.21 -8.78
CA THR A 188 8.11 -25.02 -9.03
C THR A 188 8.08 -26.36 -8.30
N GLU A 189 7.26 -26.51 -7.25
CA GLU A 189 7.18 -27.68 -6.39
C GLU A 189 5.74 -28.16 -6.18
N SER A 190 5.57 -29.31 -5.52
CA SER A 190 4.26 -29.95 -5.27
C SER A 190 3.22 -28.99 -4.64
N LEU A 191 1.95 -29.11 -5.06
CA LEU A 191 0.77 -28.38 -4.59
C LEU A 191 0.38 -28.64 -3.11
N SER A 192 1.29 -29.10 -2.26
CA SER A 192 0.99 -29.32 -0.85
C SER A 192 0.96 -27.99 -0.08
N LEU A 193 -0.19 -27.62 0.46
CA LEU A 193 -0.34 -26.50 1.37
C LEU A 193 0.24 -26.86 2.74
N GLY A 194 1.37 -26.26 3.08
CA GLY A 194 1.96 -26.37 4.40
C GLY A 194 1.33 -25.42 5.43
N LYS A 195 1.72 -25.60 6.70
CA LYS A 195 1.27 -24.72 7.80
C LYS A 195 1.56 -23.24 7.50
N GLY A 196 2.73 -22.92 6.95
CA GLY A 196 3.12 -21.56 6.60
C GLY A 196 2.21 -20.96 5.53
N ASP A 197 1.87 -21.76 4.49
CA ASP A 197 1.03 -21.31 3.39
C ASP A 197 -0.38 -20.94 3.86
N ILE A 198 -0.95 -21.70 4.81
CA ILE A 198 -2.26 -21.41 5.42
C ILE A 198 -2.20 -20.10 6.21
N LEU A 199 -1.16 -19.87 7.00
CA LEU A 199 -0.99 -18.64 7.75
C LEU A 199 -0.86 -17.43 6.82
N VAL A 200 -0.10 -17.55 5.74
CA VAL A 200 0.02 -16.48 4.74
C VAL A 200 -1.29 -16.27 3.95
N LEU A 201 -2.09 -17.30 3.74
CA LEU A 201 -3.41 -17.14 3.13
C LEU A 201 -4.36 -16.34 4.06
N ILE A 202 -4.36 -16.62 5.37
CA ILE A 202 -5.10 -15.81 6.35
C ILE A 202 -4.60 -14.36 6.33
N CYS A 203 -3.28 -14.16 6.24
CA CYS A 203 -2.68 -12.84 6.08
C CYS A 203 -3.24 -12.12 4.83
N ALA A 204 -3.35 -12.80 3.68
CA ALA A 204 -3.90 -12.22 2.45
C ALA A 204 -5.35 -11.72 2.63
N PHE A 205 -6.19 -12.46 3.35
CA PHE A 205 -7.53 -11.99 3.73
C PHE A 205 -7.46 -10.74 4.60
N CYS A 206 -6.61 -10.72 5.62
CA CYS A 206 -6.47 -9.56 6.51
C CYS A 206 -5.93 -8.32 5.78
N PHE A 207 -4.97 -8.48 4.88
CA PHE A 207 -4.48 -7.39 4.03
C PHE A 207 -5.57 -6.90 3.06
N SER A 208 -6.42 -7.78 2.55
CA SER A 208 -7.54 -7.35 1.71
C SER A 208 -8.50 -6.42 2.46
N PHE A 209 -8.83 -6.74 3.71
CA PHE A 209 -9.60 -5.85 4.57
C PHE A 209 -8.84 -4.55 4.87
N HIS A 210 -7.53 -4.62 5.13
CA HIS A 210 -6.70 -3.43 5.35
C HIS A 210 -6.75 -2.50 4.13
N ILE A 211 -6.58 -3.03 2.91
CA ILE A 211 -6.67 -2.26 1.65
C ILE A 211 -8.03 -1.56 1.53
N MET A 212 -9.13 -2.25 1.84
CA MET A 212 -10.48 -1.69 1.78
C MET A 212 -10.70 -0.60 2.83
N VAL A 213 -10.16 -0.77 4.04
CA VAL A 213 -10.24 0.22 5.11
C VAL A 213 -9.40 1.45 4.79
N VAL A 214 -8.20 1.27 4.23
CA VAL A 214 -7.36 2.37 3.72
C VAL A 214 -8.11 3.15 2.63
N ASP A 215 -8.76 2.48 1.67
CA ASP A 215 -9.58 3.11 0.63
C ASP A 215 -10.70 3.99 1.23
N TYR A 216 -11.33 3.52 2.30
CA TYR A 216 -12.39 4.28 2.98
C TYR A 216 -11.90 5.52 3.72
N PHE A 217 -10.76 5.43 4.42
CA PHE A 217 -10.26 6.51 5.27
C PHE A 217 -9.32 7.48 4.56
N SER A 218 -8.49 7.02 3.61
CA SER A 218 -7.46 7.84 2.97
C SER A 218 -7.97 9.12 2.30
N PRO A 219 -9.17 9.19 1.69
CA PRO A 219 -9.69 10.43 1.13
C PRO A 219 -10.11 11.46 2.20
N LYS A 220 -10.35 11.01 3.44
CA LYS A 220 -10.96 11.81 4.51
C LYS A 220 -9.94 12.41 5.48
N VAL A 221 -8.68 11.93 5.44
CA VAL A 221 -7.66 12.27 6.43
C VAL A 221 -6.29 12.48 5.79
N ASP A 222 -5.35 13.01 6.58
CA ASP A 222 -3.94 13.07 6.19
C ASP A 222 -3.32 11.65 6.24
N GLY A 223 -2.87 11.16 5.07
CA GLY A 223 -2.36 9.81 4.93
C GLY A 223 -1.05 9.56 5.71
N VAL A 224 -0.18 10.56 5.84
CA VAL A 224 1.08 10.44 6.57
C VAL A 224 0.83 10.30 8.07
N ARG A 225 -0.07 11.13 8.61
CA ARG A 225 -0.49 11.05 10.01
C ARG A 225 -1.25 9.75 10.32
N MET A 226 -2.09 9.30 9.38
CA MET A 226 -2.78 8.01 9.51
C MET A 226 -1.78 6.85 9.54
N SER A 227 -0.74 6.86 8.69
CA SER A 227 0.35 5.89 8.72
C SER A 227 1.09 5.86 10.06
N CYS A 228 1.39 7.03 10.61
CA CYS A 228 2.07 7.13 11.91
C CYS A 228 1.25 6.46 13.03
N ILE A 229 -0.06 6.73 13.10
CA ILE A 229 -0.95 6.13 14.10
C ILE A 229 -1.07 4.62 13.88
N GLN A 230 -1.20 4.16 12.63
CA GLN A 230 -1.30 2.72 12.34
C GLN A 230 -0.05 1.95 12.75
N PHE A 231 1.17 2.51 12.52
CA PHE A 231 2.41 1.84 12.93
C PHE A 231 2.57 1.83 14.44
N PHE A 232 2.25 2.93 15.12
CA PHE A 232 2.27 2.96 16.58
C PHE A 232 1.33 1.91 17.17
N THR A 233 0.10 1.83 16.67
CA THR A 233 -0.89 0.84 17.09
C THR A 233 -0.41 -0.59 16.80
N CYS A 234 0.10 -0.85 15.60
CA CYS A 234 0.63 -2.15 15.22
C CYS A 234 1.83 -2.55 16.09
N GLY A 235 2.74 -1.61 16.35
CA GLY A 235 3.92 -1.81 17.20
C GLY A 235 3.53 -2.26 18.60
N ILE A 236 2.54 -1.61 19.22
CA ILE A 236 2.02 -1.98 20.55
C ILE A 236 1.38 -3.38 20.51
N ILE A 237 0.48 -3.64 19.55
CA ILE A 237 -0.23 -4.92 19.47
C ILE A 237 0.73 -6.09 19.25
N CYS A 238 1.76 -5.93 18.41
CA CYS A 238 2.78 -6.96 18.20
C CYS A 238 3.76 -7.03 19.38
N GLY A 239 3.99 -5.93 20.10
CA GLY A 239 4.87 -5.89 21.27
C GLY A 239 4.36 -6.73 22.43
N ILE A 240 3.04 -6.85 22.61
CA ILE A 240 2.45 -7.65 23.68
C ILE A 240 2.83 -9.14 23.54
N PRO A 241 2.51 -9.85 22.44
CA PRO A 241 2.93 -11.23 22.28
C PRO A 241 4.46 -11.39 22.22
N ALA A 242 5.21 -10.42 21.68
CA ALA A 242 6.66 -10.45 21.71
C ALA A 242 7.20 -10.58 23.13
N MET A 243 6.72 -9.75 24.06
CA MET A 243 7.13 -9.79 25.46
C MET A 243 6.67 -11.04 26.20
N LEU A 244 5.54 -11.61 25.82
CA LEU A 244 4.97 -12.79 26.48
C LEU A 244 5.55 -14.11 25.97
N THR A 245 5.98 -14.18 24.69
CA THR A 245 6.32 -15.46 24.05
C THR A 245 7.75 -15.55 23.51
N GLU A 246 8.41 -14.41 23.24
CA GLU A 246 9.70 -14.39 22.53
C GLU A 246 10.89 -13.92 23.39
N SER A 247 10.66 -13.33 24.56
CA SER A 247 11.72 -12.78 25.42
C SER A 247 12.74 -11.90 24.66
N PRO A 248 12.31 -10.73 24.12
CA PRO A 248 13.12 -9.90 23.23
C PRO A 248 14.48 -9.55 23.87
N ASN A 249 15.56 -9.75 23.12
CA ASN A 249 16.93 -9.44 23.55
C ASN A 249 17.46 -8.26 22.74
N LEU A 250 17.94 -7.22 23.41
CA LEU A 250 18.47 -6.02 22.78
C LEU A 250 19.67 -6.33 21.85
N HIS A 251 20.55 -7.24 22.25
CA HIS A 251 21.70 -7.63 21.42
C HIS A 251 21.23 -8.29 20.10
N ALA A 252 20.25 -9.20 20.17
CA ALA A 252 19.68 -9.84 18.97
C ALA A 252 19.00 -8.81 18.04
N ILE A 253 18.24 -7.85 18.61
CA ILE A 253 17.62 -6.76 17.86
C ILE A 253 18.67 -5.90 17.17
N LEU A 254 19.76 -5.53 17.88
CA LEU A 254 20.84 -4.75 17.29
C LEU A 254 21.63 -5.53 16.24
N THR A 255 21.76 -6.85 16.36
CA THR A 255 22.38 -7.69 15.33
C THR A 255 21.52 -7.74 14.07
N ALA A 256 20.18 -7.72 14.21
CA ALA A 256 19.22 -7.67 13.11
C ALA A 256 19.02 -6.25 12.53
N TRP A 257 19.94 -5.30 12.75
CA TRP A 257 19.73 -3.89 12.39
C TRP A 257 19.43 -3.66 10.90
N GLN A 258 20.11 -4.37 10.00
CA GLN A 258 19.90 -4.23 8.54
C GLN A 258 18.47 -4.59 8.11
N PRO A 259 17.97 -5.81 8.36
CA PRO A 259 16.60 -6.16 8.00
C PRO A 259 15.55 -5.33 8.75
N LEU A 260 15.81 -4.94 10.01
CA LEU A 260 14.90 -4.09 10.78
C LEU A 260 14.84 -2.65 10.23
N LEU A 261 15.97 -2.05 9.84
CA LEU A 261 15.98 -0.72 9.23
C LEU A 261 15.30 -0.74 7.86
N TYR A 262 15.58 -1.74 7.02
CA TYR A 262 14.88 -1.87 5.74
C TYR A 262 13.36 -1.98 5.96
N ALA A 263 12.94 -2.88 6.83
CA ALA A 263 11.53 -3.12 7.10
C ALA A 263 10.85 -1.91 7.79
N GLY A 264 11.52 -1.23 8.71
CA GLY A 264 10.97 -0.09 9.44
C GLY A 264 10.95 1.21 8.63
N VAL A 265 12.05 1.54 7.94
CA VAL A 265 12.15 2.79 7.18
C VAL A 265 11.52 2.65 5.80
N LEU A 266 11.99 1.69 4.98
CA LEU A 266 11.52 1.58 3.61
C LEU A 266 10.15 0.90 3.53
N SER A 267 9.96 -0.26 4.16
CA SER A 267 8.68 -0.97 4.04
C SER A 267 7.57 -0.28 4.85
N CYS A 268 7.79 0.05 6.13
CA CYS A 268 6.79 0.74 6.94
C CYS A 268 6.70 2.22 6.57
N ALA A 269 7.67 3.06 6.94
CA ALA A 269 7.51 4.51 6.82
C ALA A 269 7.30 4.97 5.37
N VAL A 270 8.00 4.41 4.39
CA VAL A 270 7.83 4.80 2.98
C VAL A 270 6.71 3.98 2.32
N GLY A 271 6.81 2.65 2.24
CA GLY A 271 5.93 1.80 1.45
C GLY A 271 4.45 1.93 1.83
N TYR A 272 4.07 1.69 3.09
CA TYR A 272 2.67 1.83 3.53
C TYR A 272 2.17 3.29 3.45
N THR A 273 3.03 4.28 3.68
CA THR A 273 2.62 5.69 3.53
C THR A 273 2.34 6.02 2.07
N LEU A 274 3.18 5.56 1.14
CA LEU A 274 2.92 5.69 -0.30
C LEU A 274 1.61 4.98 -0.70
N GLN A 275 1.35 3.78 -0.17
CA GLN A 275 0.08 3.09 -0.39
C GLN A 275 -1.11 3.94 0.05
N ILE A 276 -1.12 4.44 1.28
CA ILE A 276 -2.24 5.22 1.83
C ILE A 276 -2.46 6.51 1.02
N VAL A 277 -1.38 7.22 0.68
CA VAL A 277 -1.45 8.45 -0.12
C VAL A 277 -1.94 8.16 -1.54
N ALA A 278 -1.46 7.09 -2.16
CA ALA A 278 -1.84 6.71 -3.52
C ALA A 278 -3.29 6.21 -3.60
N GLN A 279 -3.75 5.42 -2.64
CA GLN A 279 -5.12 4.90 -2.61
C GLN A 279 -6.18 6.01 -2.48
N LYS A 280 -5.80 7.21 -2.05
CA LYS A 280 -6.69 8.39 -2.09
C LYS A 280 -7.25 8.68 -3.49
N ASN A 281 -6.49 8.37 -4.54
CA ASN A 281 -6.84 8.67 -5.94
C ASN A 281 -6.88 7.41 -6.83
N THR A 282 -6.79 6.22 -6.25
CA THR A 282 -6.74 4.96 -7.00
C THR A 282 -7.76 3.97 -6.42
N ASP A 283 -8.55 3.35 -7.30
CA ASP A 283 -9.50 2.31 -6.93
C ASP A 283 -8.78 1.13 -6.25
N PRO A 284 -9.33 0.52 -5.19
CA PRO A 284 -8.67 -0.55 -4.43
C PRO A 284 -8.37 -1.81 -5.28
N VAL A 285 -9.17 -2.09 -6.31
CA VAL A 285 -8.91 -3.19 -7.24
C VAL A 285 -7.65 -2.90 -8.06
N ILE A 286 -7.52 -1.67 -8.59
CA ILE A 286 -6.32 -1.23 -9.31
C ILE A 286 -5.10 -1.20 -8.36
N ALA A 287 -5.30 -0.72 -7.14
CA ALA A 287 -4.24 -0.67 -6.13
C ALA A 287 -3.73 -2.08 -5.80
N SER A 288 -4.63 -3.04 -5.57
CA SER A 288 -4.25 -4.44 -5.31
C SER A 288 -3.53 -5.09 -6.50
N LEU A 289 -3.97 -4.80 -7.73
CA LEU A 289 -3.28 -5.25 -8.94
C LEU A 289 -1.85 -4.72 -9.04
N LEU A 290 -1.64 -3.42 -8.83
CA LEU A 290 -0.31 -2.81 -8.88
C LEU A 290 0.60 -3.35 -7.76
N MET A 291 0.08 -3.47 -6.55
CA MET A 291 0.83 -3.96 -5.40
C MET A 291 1.18 -5.44 -5.52
N SER A 292 0.38 -6.26 -6.21
CA SER A 292 0.67 -7.68 -6.40
C SER A 292 1.98 -7.98 -7.15
N LEU A 293 2.55 -6.96 -7.84
CA LEU A 293 3.92 -7.06 -8.38
C LEU A 293 5.00 -7.26 -7.30
N GLU A 294 4.67 -7.06 -6.04
CA GLU A 294 5.59 -7.41 -4.94
C GLU A 294 6.07 -8.86 -5.03
N SER A 295 5.22 -9.79 -5.53
CA SER A 295 5.58 -11.19 -5.75
C SER A 295 6.66 -11.35 -6.83
N ALA A 296 6.55 -10.63 -7.93
CA ALA A 296 7.56 -10.63 -8.98
C ALA A 296 8.87 -9.99 -8.47
N PHE A 297 8.77 -8.88 -7.75
CA PHE A 297 9.93 -8.23 -7.16
C PHE A 297 10.57 -9.06 -6.04
N SER A 298 9.80 -9.83 -5.25
CA SER A 298 10.34 -10.72 -4.22
C SER A 298 11.16 -11.85 -4.85
N LEU A 299 10.70 -12.40 -5.96
CA LEU A 299 11.42 -13.42 -6.71
C LEU A 299 12.72 -12.86 -7.30
N LEU A 300 12.67 -11.68 -7.94
CA LEU A 300 13.87 -11.02 -8.47
C LEU A 300 14.87 -10.66 -7.36
N ALA A 301 14.38 -10.20 -6.21
CA ALA A 301 15.22 -9.92 -5.05
C ALA A 301 15.86 -11.20 -4.50
N GLY A 302 15.12 -12.29 -4.42
CA GLY A 302 15.64 -13.62 -4.06
C GLY A 302 16.73 -14.10 -5.01
N TRP A 303 16.53 -13.91 -6.32
CA TRP A 303 17.53 -14.25 -7.33
C TRP A 303 18.81 -13.40 -7.18
N ILE A 304 18.69 -12.08 -7.05
CA ILE A 304 19.83 -11.15 -7.02
C ILE A 304 20.56 -11.21 -5.65
N ILE A 305 19.81 -11.19 -4.54
CA ILE A 305 20.38 -11.04 -3.18
C ILE A 305 20.75 -12.40 -2.57
N LEU A 306 19.87 -13.41 -2.75
CA LEU A 306 20.04 -14.76 -2.18
C LEU A 306 20.61 -15.75 -3.19
N HIS A 307 20.94 -15.30 -4.43
CA HIS A 307 21.46 -16.12 -5.52
C HIS A 307 20.57 -17.35 -5.86
N GLN A 308 19.25 -17.22 -5.66
CA GLN A 308 18.28 -18.26 -6.00
C GLN A 308 18.15 -18.37 -7.52
N TYR A 309 17.95 -19.61 -8.02
CA TYR A 309 17.76 -19.80 -9.46
C TYR A 309 16.41 -19.27 -9.92
N LEU A 310 16.40 -18.52 -11.03
CA LEU A 310 15.19 -18.03 -11.69
C LEU A 310 14.90 -18.90 -12.92
N SER A 311 13.79 -19.63 -12.89
CA SER A 311 13.38 -20.47 -13.99
C SER A 311 12.72 -19.69 -15.13
N PRO A 312 12.76 -20.16 -16.40
CA PRO A 312 12.04 -19.54 -17.50
C PRO A 312 10.51 -19.45 -17.25
N LYS A 313 9.95 -20.41 -16.51
CA LYS A 313 8.54 -20.45 -16.13
C LYS A 313 8.18 -19.27 -15.20
N GLU A 314 9.02 -18.99 -14.22
CA GLU A 314 8.87 -17.86 -13.31
C GLU A 314 8.98 -16.52 -14.05
N LEU A 315 9.90 -16.42 -15.00
CA LEU A 315 10.02 -15.24 -15.85
C LEU A 315 8.76 -15.01 -16.70
N CYS A 316 8.19 -16.06 -17.29
CA CYS A 316 6.90 -15.99 -17.99
C CYS A 316 5.77 -15.52 -17.06
N GLY A 317 5.74 -16.01 -15.81
CA GLY A 317 4.78 -15.57 -14.79
C GLY A 317 4.88 -14.06 -14.50
N CYS A 318 6.10 -13.55 -14.32
CA CYS A 318 6.35 -12.11 -14.14
C CYS A 318 5.84 -11.28 -15.33
N LEU A 319 6.16 -11.70 -16.56
CA LEU A 319 5.72 -11.00 -17.77
C LEU A 319 4.20 -10.99 -17.90
N LEU A 320 3.55 -12.11 -17.56
CA LEU A 320 2.09 -12.22 -17.61
C LEU A 320 1.40 -11.30 -16.58
N MET A 321 1.94 -11.21 -15.36
CA MET A 321 1.46 -10.28 -14.34
C MET A 321 1.62 -8.83 -14.80
N PHE A 322 2.76 -8.49 -15.37
CA PHE A 322 3.00 -7.14 -15.88
C PHE A 322 2.02 -6.80 -17.01
N ALA A 323 1.78 -7.72 -17.95
CA ALA A 323 0.78 -7.55 -19.01
C ALA A 323 -0.65 -7.36 -18.45
N ALA A 324 -1.02 -8.11 -17.41
CA ALA A 324 -2.30 -7.98 -16.73
C ALA A 324 -2.50 -6.60 -16.11
N ILE A 325 -1.45 -6.05 -15.50
CA ILE A 325 -1.48 -4.70 -14.91
C ILE A 325 -1.64 -3.64 -16.01
N MET A 326 -0.88 -3.75 -17.09
CA MET A 326 -1.03 -2.85 -18.24
C MET A 326 -2.45 -2.88 -18.81
N LEU A 327 -3.04 -4.08 -18.92
CA LEU A 327 -4.43 -4.26 -19.35
C LEU A 327 -5.42 -3.54 -18.42
N SER A 328 -5.22 -3.62 -17.11
CA SER A 328 -6.10 -2.97 -16.12
C SER A 328 -6.11 -1.44 -16.21
N GLN A 329 -5.06 -0.84 -16.76
CA GLN A 329 -4.91 0.61 -16.90
C GLN A 329 -5.61 1.18 -18.13
N ILE A 330 -6.14 0.34 -19.05
CA ILE A 330 -6.83 0.81 -20.24
C ILE A 330 -8.07 1.61 -19.83
N PRO A 331 -8.17 2.89 -20.26
CA PRO A 331 -9.30 3.74 -19.92
C PRO A 331 -10.59 3.20 -20.59
N GLU A 332 -11.70 3.35 -19.89
CA GLU A 332 -13.01 3.03 -20.46
C GLU A 332 -13.32 4.04 -21.55
N LYS A 333 -13.65 3.55 -22.77
CA LYS A 333 -14.25 4.42 -23.78
C LYS A 333 -15.59 4.89 -23.22
N LYS A 334 -15.71 6.18 -22.87
CA LYS A 334 -17.03 6.78 -22.58
C LYS A 334 -17.91 6.47 -23.80
N SER A 335 -18.92 5.63 -23.62
CA SER A 335 -20.02 5.53 -24.60
C SER A 335 -20.59 6.94 -24.70
N VAL A 336 -20.35 7.59 -25.82
CA VAL A 336 -21.08 8.79 -26.20
C VAL A 336 -22.50 8.27 -26.41
N ALA A 337 -23.35 8.50 -25.39
CA ALA A 337 -24.80 8.25 -25.58
C ALA A 337 -25.28 9.11 -26.74
N ALA A 338 -25.72 8.43 -27.77
CA ALA A 338 -26.34 9.02 -28.94
C ALA A 338 -27.69 9.65 -28.59
#